data_e47cacb8c8b20703bd7e92bccad9ddee
#
_entry.id   e47cacb8c8b20703bd7e92bccad9ddee
#
_cell.length_a   1.000
_cell.length_b   1.000
_cell.length_c   1.000
_cell.angle_alpha   90.00
_cell.angle_beta   90.00
_cell.angle_gamma   90.00
#
_symmetry.space_group_name_H-M   'P 1'
#
loop_
_entity.id
_entity.type
_entity.pdbx_description
1 polymer ?
#
loop_
_entity_poly.entity_id
_entity_poly.type
_entity_poly.pdbx_seq_one_letter_code
_entity_poly.pdbx_strand_id
1 'polypeptide(L)'
;MKKNILLSLLLVLLRVGWSAEPAATNVVIVTPELVNQLAEEMREHNPALQAARERTNAAAANAGAVRTWEDPMFMLGGMVADQEMRANDGDILYGVEQKLPLFGRPGLARQVAQADSDVAVSKENAEFQVRRVELAVALFRTALADRTILVGEQDLRWLDTLVAALEARYRSGAASLVEWTQAQNERSKRTTQLQTDREQLTQQHVVLNRRLGRSLMQHWPTLELPGVAEVVRFSPALLNFATRYEPRLHTMREEARAARAMADLTRRERLPEVSAGLVARNYSGTGEFRQGEIVLRVSLPWFNRGKYGSATRRDEARAKAAELDAVDYAAELREEVHGLTVKIAAARREALVYRDEIIPRSETAVESARAAWESGRGMFRDVLEAQRMLIDARLMSARAVAAQYEMLSDLVLCCGLGDLEALKMLEDKLKAEPGETKP
;
A
#
# COMPACT_ATOMS: atom_id res chain seq x y z
N MET A 1 16.61 -18.05 -73.47
CA MET A 1 16.26 -16.76 -74.06
C MET A 1 16.11 -15.79 -72.90
N LYS A 2 17.14 -15.01 -72.58
CA LYS A 2 17.34 -13.59 -72.89
C LYS A 2 16.12 -12.75 -72.49
N LYS A 3 16.17 -11.90 -71.44
CA LYS A 3 16.76 -10.57 -71.51
C LYS A 3 16.82 -9.89 -70.16
N ASN A 4 17.95 -9.24 -69.90
CA ASN A 4 18.27 -8.19 -68.94
C ASN A 4 17.28 -7.03 -68.97
N ILE A 5 17.02 -6.38 -67.81
CA ILE A 5 16.80 -4.95 -67.68
C ILE A 5 17.32 -4.51 -66.31
N LEU A 6 18.46 -3.90 -66.37
CA LEU A 6 19.00 -2.71 -65.78
C LEU A 6 18.34 -2.05 -64.57
N LEU A 7 19.15 -2.01 -63.60
CA LEU A 7 19.46 -1.05 -62.52
C LEU A 7 19.02 0.40 -62.85
N SER A 8 18.24 0.98 -61.93
CA SER A 8 18.26 2.43 -61.70
C SER A 8 18.20 2.69 -60.18
N LEU A 9 19.39 2.97 -59.66
CA LEU A 9 19.68 3.44 -58.33
C LEU A 9 19.24 4.90 -58.24
N LEU A 10 18.13 5.22 -57.58
CA LEU A 10 17.75 6.59 -57.23
C LEU A 10 18.01 6.79 -55.74
N LEU A 11 19.15 7.38 -55.45
CA LEU A 11 19.58 7.84 -54.11
C LEU A 11 18.73 9.08 -53.80
N VAL A 12 17.65 8.89 -53.06
CA VAL A 12 16.93 9.97 -52.37
C VAL A 12 17.56 10.16 -51.02
N LEU A 13 18.45 11.12 -50.94
CA LEU A 13 18.95 11.70 -49.68
C LEU A 13 17.83 12.44 -48.98
N LEU A 14 17.02 11.71 -48.18
CA LEU A 14 16.16 12.31 -47.20
C LEU A 14 17.06 12.83 -46.05
N ARG A 15 17.37 14.13 -46.12
CA ARG A 15 17.81 14.89 -44.96
C ARG A 15 16.66 14.88 -43.97
N VAL A 16 16.65 13.90 -43.06
CA VAL A 16 15.88 14.00 -41.81
C VAL A 16 16.63 15.06 -40.97
N GLY A 17 16.17 16.29 -41.09
CA GLY A 17 16.50 17.33 -40.14
C GLY A 17 15.90 16.93 -38.82
N TRP A 18 16.70 16.39 -37.93
CA TRP A 18 16.37 16.26 -36.49
C TRP A 18 16.38 17.67 -35.93
N SER A 19 15.30 18.42 -36.08
CA SER A 19 15.00 19.51 -35.17
C SER A 19 14.65 18.80 -33.86
N ALA A 20 15.63 18.75 -32.94
CA ALA A 20 15.35 18.56 -31.55
C ALA A 20 14.51 19.76 -31.11
N GLU A 21 13.17 19.64 -31.22
CA GLU A 21 12.29 20.48 -30.41
C GLU A 21 12.76 20.33 -28.95
N PRO A 22 12.99 21.45 -28.24
CA PRO A 22 13.21 21.36 -26.81
C PRO A 22 11.99 20.66 -26.25
N ALA A 23 12.18 19.47 -25.69
CA ALA A 23 11.13 18.72 -25.04
C ALA A 23 10.43 19.70 -24.09
N ALA A 24 9.20 20.09 -24.43
CA ALA A 24 8.36 20.82 -23.52
C ALA A 24 8.33 20.00 -22.25
N THR A 25 8.95 20.51 -21.21
CA THR A 25 8.95 19.88 -19.90
C THR A 25 7.47 19.83 -19.47
N ASN A 26 6.84 18.70 -19.72
CA ASN A 26 5.47 18.45 -19.27
C ASN A 26 5.53 18.46 -17.73
N VAL A 27 5.17 19.59 -17.14
CA VAL A 27 5.05 19.73 -15.70
C VAL A 27 3.65 19.24 -15.31
N VAL A 28 3.57 18.30 -14.38
CA VAL A 28 2.33 17.70 -13.90
C VAL A 28 2.19 17.96 -12.41
N ILE A 29 1.13 18.65 -12.02
CA ILE A 29 0.82 18.87 -10.60
C ILE A 29 0.25 17.58 -10.01
N VAL A 30 0.72 17.20 -8.82
CA VAL A 30 0.19 16.01 -8.11
C VAL A 30 -1.19 16.34 -7.53
N THR A 31 -2.25 16.02 -8.28
CA THR A 31 -3.65 16.20 -7.87
C THR A 31 -4.26 14.90 -7.36
N PRO A 32 -5.38 14.94 -6.62
CA PRO A 32 -6.13 13.75 -6.22
C PRO A 32 -6.53 12.86 -7.41
N GLU A 33 -6.91 13.47 -8.54
CA GLU A 33 -7.29 12.75 -9.76
C GLU A 33 -6.11 11.97 -10.34
N LEU A 34 -4.91 12.57 -10.37
CA LEU A 34 -3.70 11.87 -10.80
C LEU A 34 -3.40 10.68 -9.89
N VAL A 35 -3.50 10.86 -8.57
CA VAL A 35 -3.31 9.78 -7.60
C VAL A 35 -4.31 8.65 -7.85
N ASN A 36 -5.58 8.98 -8.10
CA ASN A 36 -6.63 8.00 -8.39
C ASN A 36 -6.38 7.23 -9.69
N GLN A 37 -6.01 7.92 -10.77
CA GLN A 37 -5.67 7.28 -12.04
C GLN A 37 -4.50 6.31 -11.89
N LEU A 38 -3.44 6.73 -11.22
CA LEU A 38 -2.27 5.88 -10.97
C LEU A 38 -2.57 4.74 -9.98
N ALA A 39 -3.49 4.94 -9.04
CA ALA A 39 -3.91 3.89 -8.12
C ALA A 39 -4.71 2.78 -8.83
N GLU A 40 -5.57 3.13 -9.81
CA GLU A 40 -6.26 2.11 -10.63
C GLU A 40 -5.27 1.38 -11.53
N GLU A 41 -4.32 2.07 -12.16
CA GLU A 41 -3.23 1.40 -12.90
C GLU A 41 -2.43 0.45 -12.01
N MET A 42 -2.08 0.87 -10.79
CA MET A 42 -1.42 0.03 -9.79
C MET A 42 -2.26 -1.20 -9.44
N ARG A 43 -3.60 -1.05 -9.32
CA ARG A 43 -4.52 -2.14 -9.01
C ARG A 43 -4.49 -3.25 -10.04
N GLU A 44 -4.32 -2.87 -11.31
CA GLU A 44 -4.27 -3.82 -12.42
C GLU A 44 -2.90 -4.47 -12.59
N HIS A 45 -1.81 -3.73 -12.39
CA HIS A 45 -0.48 -4.16 -12.79
C HIS A 45 0.45 -4.52 -11.63
N ASN A 46 0.14 -4.11 -10.39
CA ASN A 46 1.02 -4.41 -9.25
C ASN A 46 0.93 -5.88 -8.83
N PRO A 47 2.05 -6.65 -8.87
CA PRO A 47 2.02 -8.08 -8.56
C PRO A 47 1.54 -8.42 -7.14
N ALA A 48 1.77 -7.52 -6.18
CA ALA A 48 1.34 -7.77 -4.80
C ALA A 48 -0.19 -7.66 -4.66
N LEU A 49 -0.84 -6.72 -5.38
CA LEU A 49 -2.30 -6.60 -5.42
C LEU A 49 -2.93 -7.76 -6.18
N GLN A 50 -2.30 -8.20 -7.28
CA GLN A 50 -2.72 -9.41 -7.99
C GLN A 50 -2.64 -10.63 -7.06
N ALA A 51 -1.55 -10.79 -6.30
CA ALA A 51 -1.42 -11.87 -5.32
C ALA A 51 -2.47 -11.79 -4.20
N ALA A 52 -2.82 -10.58 -3.73
CA ALA A 52 -3.90 -10.39 -2.76
C ALA A 52 -5.24 -10.85 -3.32
N ARG A 53 -5.55 -10.48 -4.57
CA ARG A 53 -6.75 -10.93 -5.29
C ARG A 53 -6.82 -12.45 -5.45
N GLU A 54 -5.69 -13.09 -5.79
CA GLU A 54 -5.65 -14.55 -5.90
C GLU A 54 -5.83 -15.25 -4.53
N ARG A 55 -5.39 -14.64 -3.43
CA ARG A 55 -5.68 -15.14 -2.08
C ARG A 55 -7.19 -15.05 -1.76
N THR A 56 -7.84 -13.98 -2.18
CA THR A 56 -9.29 -13.81 -2.06
C THR A 56 -10.04 -14.86 -2.89
N ASN A 57 -9.61 -15.09 -4.14
CA ASN A 57 -10.15 -16.14 -5.01
C ASN A 57 -9.99 -17.53 -4.37
N ALA A 58 -8.83 -17.81 -3.79
CA ALA A 58 -8.56 -19.07 -3.11
C ALA A 58 -9.45 -19.27 -1.88
N ALA A 59 -9.66 -18.22 -1.07
CA ALA A 59 -10.54 -18.26 0.10
C ALA A 59 -12.02 -18.48 -0.31
N ALA A 60 -12.47 -17.80 -1.35
CA ALA A 60 -13.81 -18.00 -1.91
C ALA A 60 -14.00 -19.41 -2.46
N ALA A 61 -13.01 -19.96 -3.17
CA ALA A 61 -13.03 -21.34 -3.64
C ALA A 61 -13.07 -22.34 -2.48
N ASN A 62 -12.32 -22.09 -1.40
CA ASN A 62 -12.35 -22.90 -0.19
C ASN A 62 -13.76 -22.88 0.45
N ALA A 63 -14.40 -21.71 0.55
CA ALA A 63 -15.79 -21.63 1.05
C ALA A 63 -16.77 -22.44 0.18
N GLY A 64 -16.56 -22.46 -1.14
CA GLY A 64 -17.31 -23.30 -2.08
C GLY A 64 -17.02 -24.80 -1.96
N ALA A 65 -15.82 -25.17 -1.54
CA ALA A 65 -15.38 -26.56 -1.38
C ALA A 65 -15.96 -27.23 -0.12
N VAL A 66 -16.32 -26.46 0.92
CA VAL A 66 -16.91 -26.99 2.14
C VAL A 66 -18.33 -27.45 1.87
N ARG A 67 -18.50 -28.77 1.73
CA ARG A 67 -19.80 -29.40 1.43
C ARG A 67 -20.50 -29.86 2.68
N THR A 68 -21.83 -30.02 2.60
CA THR A 68 -22.65 -30.56 3.70
C THR A 68 -22.39 -32.04 3.87
N TRP A 69 -22.17 -32.76 2.78
CA TRP A 69 -21.89 -34.17 2.78
C TRP A 69 -20.41 -34.40 2.44
N GLU A 70 -19.73 -35.18 3.27
CA GLU A 70 -18.40 -35.71 2.96
C GLU A 70 -18.50 -36.79 1.87
N ASP A 71 -17.42 -37.06 1.15
CA ASP A 71 -17.43 -38.08 0.11
C ASP A 71 -17.65 -39.46 0.71
N PRO A 72 -18.45 -40.33 0.06
CA PRO A 72 -18.62 -41.70 0.51
C PRO A 72 -17.30 -42.45 0.40
N MET A 73 -16.98 -43.25 1.42
CA MET A 73 -15.79 -44.10 1.43
C MET A 73 -16.15 -45.50 0.92
N PHE A 74 -15.47 -45.92 -0.15
CA PHE A 74 -15.53 -47.30 -0.61
C PHE A 74 -14.50 -48.15 0.15
N MET A 75 -14.94 -49.29 0.62
CA MET A 75 -14.10 -50.25 1.35
C MET A 75 -13.99 -51.54 0.54
N LEU A 76 -12.76 -52.02 0.37
CA LEU A 76 -12.48 -53.32 -0.20
C LEU A 76 -11.51 -54.07 0.72
N GLY A 77 -11.83 -55.29 1.07
CA GLY A 77 -11.03 -56.10 1.93
C GLY A 77 -11.11 -57.57 1.55
N GLY A 78 -10.17 -58.37 2.03
CA GLY A 78 -10.16 -59.81 1.85
C GLY A 78 -9.54 -60.49 3.07
N MET A 79 -9.93 -61.74 3.33
CA MET A 79 -9.35 -62.56 4.39
C MET A 79 -8.18 -63.33 3.82
N VAL A 80 -7.02 -63.23 4.44
CA VAL A 80 -5.84 -64.06 4.18
C VAL A 80 -5.66 -64.93 5.41
N ALA A 81 -5.66 -66.25 5.25
CA ALA A 81 -5.45 -67.19 6.34
C ALA A 81 -4.21 -68.08 6.09
N ASP A 82 -3.53 -68.45 7.17
CA ASP A 82 -2.30 -69.28 7.16
C ASP A 82 -2.57 -70.79 7.11
N GLN A 83 -3.84 -71.20 7.17
CA GLN A 83 -4.23 -72.60 7.06
C GLN A 83 -5.03 -72.84 5.78
N GLU A 84 -5.01 -74.08 5.30
CA GLU A 84 -5.83 -74.50 4.16
C GLU A 84 -7.31 -74.13 4.39
N MET A 85 -7.75 -73.11 3.67
CA MET A 85 -9.15 -72.68 3.64
C MET A 85 -9.95 -73.65 2.80
N ARG A 86 -11.07 -74.14 3.34
CA ARG A 86 -12.04 -74.84 2.50
C ARG A 86 -12.54 -73.88 1.41
N ALA A 87 -12.95 -74.45 0.26
CA ALA A 87 -13.33 -73.67 -0.91
C ALA A 87 -14.32 -72.51 -0.66
N ASN A 88 -15.02 -72.49 0.49
CA ASN A 88 -16.02 -71.48 0.87
C ASN A 88 -15.64 -70.66 2.11
N ASP A 89 -14.41 -70.75 2.62
CA ASP A 89 -14.02 -70.13 3.90
C ASP A 89 -13.38 -68.72 3.74
N GLY A 90 -13.02 -68.34 2.53
CA GLY A 90 -12.49 -67.00 2.26
C GLY A 90 -13.61 -65.99 1.99
N ASP A 91 -13.43 -64.76 2.48
CA ASP A 91 -14.35 -63.66 2.23
C ASP A 91 -13.69 -62.57 1.43
N ILE A 92 -14.38 -62.07 0.41
CA ILE A 92 -14.16 -60.81 -0.20
C ILE A 92 -15.19 -59.83 0.38
N LEU A 93 -14.71 -58.78 1.00
CA LEU A 93 -15.51 -57.78 1.67
C LEU A 93 -15.45 -56.47 0.85
N TYR A 94 -16.61 -55.92 0.53
CA TYR A 94 -16.72 -54.61 -0.10
C TYR A 94 -17.90 -53.83 0.45
N GLY A 95 -17.78 -52.53 0.47
CA GLY A 95 -18.86 -51.70 1.05
C GLY A 95 -18.71 -50.22 0.77
N VAL A 96 -19.76 -49.50 1.10
CA VAL A 96 -19.76 -48.03 1.04
C VAL A 96 -20.20 -47.51 2.41
N GLU A 97 -19.41 -46.56 2.91
CA GLU A 97 -19.71 -45.89 4.18
C GLU A 97 -19.85 -44.40 3.94
N GLN A 98 -20.89 -43.78 4.49
CA GLN A 98 -21.18 -42.36 4.40
C GLN A 98 -21.23 -41.75 5.79
N LYS A 99 -20.44 -40.69 6.00
CA LYS A 99 -20.53 -39.86 7.20
C LYS A 99 -21.77 -38.99 7.15
N LEU A 100 -22.54 -38.98 8.23
CA LEU A 100 -23.80 -38.26 8.30
C LEU A 100 -23.57 -36.82 8.80
N PRO A 101 -24.13 -35.78 8.15
CA PRO A 101 -23.96 -34.37 8.52
C PRO A 101 -24.80 -33.97 9.73
N LEU A 102 -24.58 -34.65 10.86
CA LEU A 102 -25.37 -34.45 12.07
C LEU A 102 -24.86 -33.27 12.92
N PHE A 103 -25.69 -32.83 13.84
CA PHE A 103 -25.38 -31.79 14.85
C PHE A 103 -24.98 -30.42 14.30
N GLY A 104 -25.24 -30.14 13.04
CA GLY A 104 -24.97 -28.82 12.41
C GLY A 104 -23.49 -28.51 12.15
N ARG A 105 -22.56 -29.48 12.33
CA ARG A 105 -21.11 -29.29 12.10
C ARG A 105 -20.78 -28.83 10.69
N PRO A 106 -21.34 -29.43 9.61
CA PRO A 106 -21.03 -28.96 8.25
C PRO A 106 -21.50 -27.53 7.99
N GLY A 107 -22.63 -27.12 8.58
CA GLY A 107 -23.13 -25.75 8.50
C GLY A 107 -22.17 -24.75 9.17
N LEU A 108 -21.66 -25.10 10.37
CA LEU A 108 -20.66 -24.28 11.06
C LEU A 108 -19.31 -24.26 10.33
N ALA A 109 -18.87 -25.39 9.77
CA ALA A 109 -17.65 -25.44 8.95
C ALA A 109 -17.78 -24.51 7.72
N ARG A 110 -18.95 -24.47 7.10
CA ARG A 110 -19.25 -23.52 6.02
C ARG A 110 -19.25 -22.07 6.49
N GLN A 111 -19.78 -21.78 7.68
CA GLN A 111 -19.72 -20.44 8.27
C GLN A 111 -18.29 -19.99 8.54
N VAL A 112 -17.42 -20.89 9.04
CA VAL A 112 -15.98 -20.60 9.20
C VAL A 112 -15.35 -20.26 7.86
N ALA A 113 -15.52 -21.11 6.85
CA ALA A 113 -14.92 -20.89 5.54
C ALA A 113 -15.47 -19.61 4.86
N GLN A 114 -16.72 -19.26 5.08
CA GLN A 114 -17.28 -17.99 4.60
C GLN A 114 -16.68 -16.79 5.36
N ALA A 115 -16.56 -16.86 6.68
CA ALA A 115 -15.92 -15.83 7.47
C ALA A 115 -14.44 -15.63 7.08
N ASP A 116 -13.71 -16.71 6.80
CA ASP A 116 -12.33 -16.65 6.29
C ASP A 116 -12.27 -15.97 4.90
N SER A 117 -13.28 -16.23 4.04
CA SER A 117 -13.41 -15.53 2.75
C SER A 117 -13.67 -14.04 2.94
N ASP A 118 -14.55 -13.65 3.88
CA ASP A 118 -14.85 -12.25 4.19
C ASP A 118 -13.59 -11.53 4.74
N VAL A 119 -12.80 -12.22 5.56
CA VAL A 119 -11.47 -11.72 6.02
C VAL A 119 -10.53 -11.50 4.84
N ALA A 120 -10.48 -12.43 3.87
CA ALA A 120 -9.59 -12.31 2.71
C ALA A 120 -9.98 -11.10 1.83
N VAL A 121 -11.28 -10.88 1.59
CA VAL A 121 -11.81 -9.70 0.87
C VAL A 121 -11.44 -8.42 1.61
N SER A 122 -11.60 -8.40 2.93
CA SER A 122 -11.27 -7.24 3.76
C SER A 122 -9.77 -6.92 3.72
N LYS A 123 -8.91 -7.94 3.74
CA LYS A 123 -7.45 -7.81 3.62
C LYS A 123 -7.02 -7.28 2.25
N GLU A 124 -7.63 -7.75 1.17
CA GLU A 124 -7.37 -7.25 -0.18
C GLU A 124 -7.69 -5.75 -0.27
N ASN A 125 -8.86 -5.34 0.23
CA ASN A 125 -9.26 -3.95 0.25
C ASN A 125 -8.32 -3.09 1.11
N ALA A 126 -7.95 -3.56 2.30
CA ALA A 126 -7.02 -2.86 3.18
C ALA A 126 -5.63 -2.72 2.53
N GLU A 127 -5.11 -3.76 1.90
CA GLU A 127 -3.83 -3.72 1.19
C GLU A 127 -3.85 -2.73 0.04
N PHE A 128 -4.93 -2.67 -0.74
CA PHE A 128 -5.09 -1.66 -1.79
C PHE A 128 -5.05 -0.24 -1.25
N GLN A 129 -5.80 0.06 -0.17
CA GLN A 129 -5.82 1.40 0.42
C GLN A 129 -4.46 1.82 0.98
N VAL A 130 -3.77 0.92 1.67
CA VAL A 130 -2.41 1.18 2.18
C VAL A 130 -1.45 1.50 1.02
N ARG A 131 -1.44 0.67 -0.04
CA ARG A 131 -0.55 0.90 -1.19
C ARG A 131 -0.88 2.16 -1.96
N ARG A 132 -2.15 2.55 -2.00
CA ARG A 132 -2.59 3.79 -2.61
C ARG A 132 -2.03 5.00 -1.86
N VAL A 133 -2.08 4.99 -0.53
CA VAL A 133 -1.48 6.05 0.30
C VAL A 133 0.04 6.06 0.15
N GLU A 134 0.69 4.91 0.16
CA GLU A 134 2.12 4.81 -0.12
C GLU A 134 2.50 5.36 -1.50
N LEU A 135 1.64 5.18 -2.52
CA LEU A 135 1.82 5.76 -3.85
C LEU A 135 1.70 7.29 -3.79
N ALA A 136 0.67 7.82 -3.13
CA ALA A 136 0.48 9.25 -2.95
C ALA A 136 1.68 9.91 -2.24
N VAL A 137 2.14 9.33 -1.14
CA VAL A 137 3.33 9.79 -0.41
C VAL A 137 4.57 9.77 -1.31
N ALA A 138 4.76 8.70 -2.11
CA ALA A 138 5.88 8.62 -3.04
C ALA A 138 5.81 9.70 -4.15
N LEU A 139 4.61 10.03 -4.65
CA LEU A 139 4.41 11.11 -5.62
C LEU A 139 4.75 12.48 -5.02
N PHE A 140 4.31 12.79 -3.80
CA PHE A 140 4.65 14.06 -3.14
C PHE A 140 6.15 14.17 -2.84
N ARG A 141 6.82 13.07 -2.46
CA ARG A 141 8.28 13.04 -2.28
C ARG A 141 9.03 13.23 -3.59
N THR A 142 8.53 12.67 -4.67
CA THR A 142 9.12 12.87 -6.00
C THR A 142 8.96 14.32 -6.44
N ALA A 143 7.78 14.92 -6.27
CA ALA A 143 7.55 16.34 -6.56
C ALA A 143 8.41 17.27 -5.70
N LEU A 144 8.68 16.91 -4.44
CA LEU A 144 9.64 17.63 -3.59
C LEU A 144 11.06 17.51 -4.12
N ALA A 145 11.48 16.33 -4.63
CA ALA A 145 12.79 16.14 -5.23
C ALA A 145 12.95 16.97 -6.51
N ASP A 146 11.93 16.99 -7.39
CA ASP A 146 11.89 17.87 -8.58
C ASP A 146 12.02 19.34 -8.18
N ARG A 147 11.29 19.77 -7.14
CA ARG A 147 11.37 21.15 -6.63
C ARG A 147 12.76 21.47 -6.06
N THR A 148 13.40 20.50 -5.38
CA THR A 148 14.75 20.66 -4.84
C THR A 148 15.76 20.87 -5.96
N ILE A 149 15.67 20.10 -7.05
CA ILE A 149 16.51 20.26 -8.24
C ILE A 149 16.29 21.63 -8.89
N LEU A 150 15.04 22.05 -9.07
CA LEU A 150 14.70 23.35 -9.66
C LEU A 150 15.33 24.50 -8.86
N VAL A 151 15.20 24.48 -7.53
CA VAL A 151 15.81 25.49 -6.64
C VAL A 151 17.35 25.42 -6.73
N GLY A 152 17.92 24.22 -6.75
CA GLY A 152 19.36 24.01 -6.90
C GLY A 152 19.91 24.54 -8.23
N GLU A 153 19.19 24.36 -9.34
CA GLU A 153 19.57 24.89 -10.65
C GLU A 153 19.47 26.42 -10.71
N GLN A 154 18.47 27.01 -10.06
CA GLN A 154 18.37 28.47 -9.93
C GLN A 154 19.56 29.04 -9.17
N ASP A 155 19.93 28.38 -8.05
CA ASP A 155 21.07 28.79 -7.24
C ASP A 155 22.41 28.61 -8.00
N LEU A 156 22.58 27.52 -8.75
CA LEU A 156 23.77 27.31 -9.57
C LEU A 156 23.93 28.38 -10.64
N ARG A 157 22.84 28.76 -11.33
CA ARG A 157 22.90 29.88 -12.31
C ARG A 157 23.28 31.21 -11.66
N TRP A 158 22.75 31.47 -10.45
CA TRP A 158 23.14 32.66 -9.69
C TRP A 158 24.64 32.63 -9.32
N LEU A 159 25.14 31.48 -8.82
CA LEU A 159 26.56 31.28 -8.51
C LEU A 159 27.48 31.42 -9.75
N ASP A 160 27.07 30.91 -10.90
CA ASP A 160 27.79 31.06 -12.16
C ASP A 160 27.96 32.56 -12.52
N THR A 161 26.90 33.34 -12.40
CA THR A 161 26.90 34.79 -12.63
C THR A 161 27.82 35.50 -11.63
N LEU A 162 27.76 35.10 -10.36
CA LEU A 162 28.56 35.68 -9.29
C LEU A 162 30.05 35.39 -9.46
N VAL A 163 30.42 34.15 -9.80
CA VAL A 163 31.82 33.76 -10.06
C VAL A 163 32.39 34.55 -11.23
N ALA A 164 31.65 34.72 -12.34
CA ALA A 164 32.08 35.49 -13.50
C ALA A 164 32.26 36.98 -13.13
N ALA A 165 31.37 37.56 -12.35
CA ALA A 165 31.50 38.95 -11.89
C ALA A 165 32.74 39.14 -10.97
N LEU A 166 32.97 38.19 -10.06
CA LEU A 166 34.14 38.22 -9.16
C LEU A 166 35.46 38.05 -9.92
N GLU A 167 35.51 37.19 -10.95
CA GLU A 167 36.67 37.02 -11.79
C GLU A 167 37.05 38.34 -12.50
N ALA A 168 36.04 39.03 -13.07
CA ALA A 168 36.28 40.34 -13.72
C ALA A 168 36.77 41.38 -12.71
N ARG A 169 36.20 41.44 -11.50
CA ARG A 169 36.64 42.36 -10.43
C ARG A 169 38.02 41.99 -9.89
N TYR A 170 38.37 40.73 -9.77
CA TYR A 170 39.71 40.30 -9.35
C TYR A 170 40.77 40.73 -10.37
N ARG A 171 40.51 40.56 -11.67
CA ARG A 171 41.42 41.00 -12.75
C ARG A 171 41.62 42.52 -12.75
N SER A 172 40.63 43.30 -12.34
CA SER A 172 40.73 44.78 -12.19
C SER A 172 41.28 45.22 -10.83
N GLY A 173 41.63 44.31 -9.92
CA GLY A 173 42.08 44.61 -8.57
C GLY A 173 40.98 45.05 -7.60
N ALA A 174 39.71 44.94 -7.99
CA ALA A 174 38.56 45.37 -7.19
C ALA A 174 37.93 44.26 -6.31
N ALA A 175 38.40 43.03 -6.37
CA ALA A 175 38.04 41.93 -5.51
C ALA A 175 39.27 41.15 -5.05
N SER A 176 39.16 40.48 -3.89
CA SER A 176 40.23 39.65 -3.35
C SER A 176 40.19 38.23 -3.94
N LEU A 177 41.37 37.57 -3.98
CA LEU A 177 41.47 36.16 -4.33
C LEU A 177 40.59 35.27 -3.44
N VAL A 178 40.48 35.65 -2.17
CA VAL A 178 39.67 34.90 -1.19
C VAL A 178 38.17 34.88 -1.56
N GLU A 179 37.62 36.02 -1.95
CA GLU A 179 36.22 36.13 -2.38
C GLU A 179 35.94 35.28 -3.61
N TRP A 180 36.81 35.38 -4.61
CA TRP A 180 36.68 34.60 -5.84
C TRP A 180 36.77 33.09 -5.57
N THR A 181 37.75 32.65 -4.76
CA THR A 181 37.93 31.25 -4.39
C THR A 181 36.74 30.74 -3.55
N GLN A 182 36.18 31.54 -2.65
CA GLN A 182 34.99 31.19 -1.88
C GLN A 182 33.77 30.94 -2.80
N ALA A 183 33.53 31.83 -3.77
CA ALA A 183 32.45 31.65 -4.74
C ALA A 183 32.63 30.38 -5.60
N GLN A 184 33.86 30.10 -6.06
CA GLN A 184 34.17 28.87 -6.80
C GLN A 184 33.90 27.61 -5.96
N ASN A 185 34.26 27.64 -4.68
CA ASN A 185 34.02 26.52 -3.76
C ASN A 185 32.51 26.29 -3.55
N GLU A 186 31.71 27.37 -3.37
CA GLU A 186 30.26 27.24 -3.25
C GLU A 186 29.64 26.70 -4.53
N ARG A 187 30.06 27.19 -5.69
CA ARG A 187 29.65 26.67 -7.00
C ARG A 187 29.94 25.17 -7.15
N SER A 188 31.15 24.74 -6.77
CA SER A 188 31.55 23.33 -6.84
C SER A 188 30.72 22.45 -5.91
N LYS A 189 30.47 22.91 -4.68
CA LYS A 189 29.58 22.21 -3.73
C LYS A 189 28.16 22.09 -4.29
N ARG A 190 27.59 23.16 -4.84
CA ARG A 190 26.24 23.16 -5.43
C ARG A 190 26.16 22.22 -6.63
N THR A 191 27.17 22.20 -7.49
CA THR A 191 27.23 21.29 -8.62
C THR A 191 27.20 19.82 -8.19
N THR A 192 28.01 19.46 -7.19
CA THR A 192 28.05 18.11 -6.64
C THR A 192 26.73 17.75 -5.97
N GLN A 193 26.13 18.67 -5.18
CA GLN A 193 24.85 18.45 -4.54
C GLN A 193 23.74 18.23 -5.57
N LEU A 194 23.70 19.04 -6.62
CA LEU A 194 22.69 18.91 -7.68
C LEU A 194 22.81 17.58 -8.43
N GLN A 195 24.03 17.07 -8.62
CA GLN A 195 24.21 15.74 -9.18
C GLN A 195 23.63 14.66 -8.27
N THR A 196 23.89 14.72 -6.96
CA THR A 196 23.33 13.81 -5.97
C THR A 196 21.79 13.89 -5.94
N ASP A 197 21.23 15.09 -5.99
CA ASP A 197 19.77 15.29 -5.99
C ASP A 197 19.11 14.66 -7.24
N ARG A 198 19.77 14.75 -8.42
CA ARG A 198 19.30 14.10 -9.66
C ARG A 198 19.36 12.56 -9.58
N GLU A 199 20.40 12.02 -8.97
CA GLU A 199 20.50 10.57 -8.74
C GLU A 199 19.41 10.08 -7.78
N GLN A 200 19.12 10.85 -6.71
CA GLN A 200 18.02 10.57 -5.78
C GLN A 200 16.66 10.65 -6.47
N LEU A 201 16.42 11.63 -7.35
CA LEU A 201 15.20 11.71 -8.15
C LEU A 201 15.03 10.45 -9.03
N THR A 202 16.10 10.03 -9.70
CA THR A 202 16.08 8.80 -10.50
C THR A 202 15.67 7.59 -9.64
N GLN A 203 16.20 7.50 -8.41
CA GLN A 203 15.80 6.44 -7.47
C GLN A 203 14.30 6.54 -7.08
N GLN A 204 13.76 7.76 -6.89
CA GLN A 204 12.33 7.93 -6.63
C GLN A 204 11.47 7.46 -7.83
N HIS A 205 11.88 7.75 -9.06
CA HIS A 205 11.21 7.25 -10.26
C HIS A 205 11.19 5.72 -10.32
N VAL A 206 12.31 5.06 -9.99
CA VAL A 206 12.38 3.59 -9.88
C VAL A 206 11.38 3.05 -8.84
N VAL A 207 11.28 3.71 -7.69
CA VAL A 207 10.31 3.32 -6.64
C VAL A 207 8.87 3.46 -7.14
N LEU A 208 8.53 4.58 -7.79
CA LEU A 208 7.20 4.80 -8.37
C LEU A 208 6.86 3.74 -9.44
N ASN A 209 7.78 3.50 -10.37
CA ASN A 209 7.60 2.49 -11.43
C ASN A 209 7.38 1.09 -10.86
N ARG A 210 8.15 0.71 -9.84
CA ARG A 210 7.96 -0.57 -9.15
C ARG A 210 6.58 -0.66 -8.47
N ARG A 211 6.10 0.43 -7.84
CA ARG A 211 4.77 0.46 -7.21
C ARG A 211 3.65 0.31 -8.23
N LEU A 212 3.79 0.90 -9.40
CA LEU A 212 2.81 0.82 -10.49
C LEU A 212 2.89 -0.48 -11.29
N GLY A 213 3.94 -1.30 -11.11
CA GLY A 213 4.18 -2.48 -11.94
C GLY A 213 4.71 -2.15 -13.34
N ARG A 214 5.25 -0.94 -13.53
CA ARG A 214 5.86 -0.47 -14.78
C ARG A 214 7.30 -0.96 -14.92
N SER A 215 7.88 -0.81 -16.13
CA SER A 215 9.33 -0.95 -16.32
C SER A 215 10.08 0.01 -15.42
N LEU A 216 11.11 -0.47 -14.69
CA LEU A 216 11.83 0.31 -13.67
C LEU A 216 12.41 1.64 -14.18
N MET A 217 12.82 1.69 -15.45
CA MET A 217 13.45 2.86 -16.09
C MET A 217 12.46 3.68 -16.93
N GLN A 218 11.15 3.48 -16.76
CA GLN A 218 10.17 4.29 -17.47
C GLN A 218 10.28 5.76 -17.06
N HIS A 219 10.29 6.65 -18.04
CA HIS A 219 10.45 8.08 -17.82
C HIS A 219 9.21 8.70 -17.16
N TRP A 220 9.44 9.65 -16.26
CA TRP A 220 8.41 10.46 -15.61
C TRP A 220 8.49 11.91 -16.07
N PRO A 221 7.35 12.59 -16.20
CA PRO A 221 7.34 14.04 -16.34
C PRO A 221 7.82 14.69 -15.04
N THR A 222 8.19 15.97 -15.08
CA THR A 222 8.48 16.74 -13.88
C THR A 222 7.23 16.89 -13.04
N LEU A 223 7.29 16.48 -11.79
CA LEU A 223 6.17 16.58 -10.86
C LEU A 223 6.24 17.89 -10.06
N GLU A 224 5.10 18.52 -9.86
CA GLU A 224 4.98 19.75 -9.06
C GLU A 224 4.10 19.51 -7.83
N LEU A 225 4.53 20.08 -6.70
CA LEU A 225 3.74 20.08 -5.47
C LEU A 225 2.50 20.98 -5.64
N PRO A 226 1.34 20.54 -5.15
CA PRO A 226 0.16 21.42 -5.11
C PRO A 226 0.36 22.58 -4.14
N GLY A 227 -0.56 23.54 -4.16
CA GLY A 227 -0.58 24.63 -3.19
C GLY A 227 -0.82 24.17 -1.75
N VAL A 228 -0.60 25.06 -0.79
CA VAL A 228 -0.86 24.76 0.64
C VAL A 228 -2.32 24.36 0.83
N ALA A 229 -2.57 23.17 1.39
CA ALA A 229 -3.91 22.67 1.62
C ALA A 229 -4.63 23.43 2.77
N GLU A 230 -5.95 23.34 2.81
CA GLU A 230 -6.76 23.88 3.89
C GLU A 230 -6.57 23.16 5.21
N VAL A 231 -7.08 23.74 6.31
CA VAL A 231 -7.00 23.12 7.65
C VAL A 231 -8.04 22.03 7.77
N VAL A 232 -7.61 20.83 8.14
CA VAL A 232 -8.50 19.79 8.62
C VAL A 232 -8.69 19.97 10.12
N ARG A 233 -9.93 20.21 10.56
CA ARG A 233 -10.23 20.40 11.98
C ARG A 233 -10.58 19.07 12.63
N PHE A 234 -9.96 18.83 13.78
CA PHE A 234 -10.36 17.70 14.62
C PHE A 234 -11.82 17.84 15.06
N SER A 235 -12.61 16.79 14.87
CA SER A 235 -14.00 16.74 15.30
C SER A 235 -14.39 15.34 15.77
N PRO A 236 -15.36 15.21 16.70
CA PRO A 236 -15.89 13.91 17.08
C PRO A 236 -16.50 13.12 15.91
N ALA A 237 -17.05 13.83 14.92
CA ALA A 237 -17.63 13.22 13.74
C ALA A 237 -16.54 12.57 12.84
N LEU A 238 -15.37 13.22 12.72
CA LEU A 238 -14.21 12.65 12.02
C LEU A 238 -13.74 11.35 12.69
N LEU A 239 -13.70 11.32 14.04
CA LEU A 239 -13.35 10.11 14.80
C LEU A 239 -14.37 8.98 14.60
N ASN A 240 -15.65 9.29 14.64
CA ASN A 240 -16.71 8.31 14.41
C ASN A 240 -16.64 7.75 13.00
N PHE A 241 -16.30 8.61 12.02
CA PHE A 241 -16.11 8.19 10.64
C PHE A 241 -14.90 7.27 10.50
N ALA A 242 -13.75 7.65 11.04
CA ALA A 242 -12.53 6.83 11.05
C ALA A 242 -12.77 5.46 11.69
N THR A 243 -13.32 5.41 12.91
CA THR A 243 -13.59 4.13 13.60
C THR A 243 -14.63 3.24 12.90
N ARG A 244 -15.41 3.78 11.97
CA ARG A 244 -16.40 3.03 11.20
C ARG A 244 -15.83 2.47 9.89
N TYR A 245 -14.98 3.20 9.20
CA TYR A 245 -14.59 2.92 7.81
C TYR A 245 -13.10 2.61 7.62
N GLU A 246 -12.26 2.74 8.64
CA GLU A 246 -10.85 2.44 8.54
C GLU A 246 -10.63 0.96 8.14
N PRO A 247 -9.85 0.69 7.07
CA PRO A 247 -9.77 -0.63 6.44
C PRO A 247 -9.17 -1.72 7.35
N ARG A 248 -8.13 -1.40 8.12
CA ARG A 248 -7.47 -2.36 9.01
C ARG A 248 -8.37 -2.74 10.18
N LEU A 249 -9.07 -1.76 10.79
CA LEU A 249 -10.03 -2.02 11.86
C LEU A 249 -11.20 -2.88 11.36
N HIS A 250 -11.64 -2.63 10.11
CA HIS A 250 -12.64 -3.48 9.48
C HIS A 250 -12.13 -4.92 9.35
N THR A 251 -10.90 -5.11 8.87
CA THR A 251 -10.27 -6.45 8.77
C THR A 251 -10.17 -7.14 10.13
N MET A 252 -9.74 -6.43 11.19
CA MET A 252 -9.65 -7.00 12.54
C MET A 252 -11.02 -7.42 13.08
N ARG A 253 -12.08 -6.69 12.74
CA ARG A 253 -13.45 -7.08 13.10
C ARG A 253 -13.92 -8.34 12.37
N GLU A 254 -13.57 -8.48 11.10
CA GLU A 254 -13.84 -9.71 10.34
C GLU A 254 -13.03 -10.90 10.91
N GLU A 255 -11.76 -10.70 11.26
CA GLU A 255 -10.93 -11.71 11.92
C GLU A 255 -11.52 -12.15 13.28
N ALA A 256 -12.05 -11.22 14.05
CA ALA A 256 -12.75 -11.55 15.30
C ALA A 256 -14.02 -12.37 15.05
N ARG A 257 -14.77 -12.07 13.98
CA ARG A 257 -15.94 -12.87 13.57
C ARG A 257 -15.53 -14.29 13.14
N ALA A 258 -14.47 -14.42 12.34
CA ALA A 258 -13.95 -15.71 11.91
C ALA A 258 -13.47 -16.54 13.11
N ALA A 259 -12.78 -15.92 14.06
CA ALA A 259 -12.36 -16.58 15.30
C ALA A 259 -13.56 -17.05 16.15
N ARG A 260 -14.64 -16.27 16.22
CA ARG A 260 -15.91 -16.70 16.89
C ARG A 260 -16.56 -17.89 16.17
N ALA A 261 -16.65 -17.84 14.84
CA ALA A 261 -17.19 -18.95 14.04
C ALA A 261 -16.39 -20.24 14.28
N MET A 262 -15.05 -20.13 14.33
CA MET A 262 -14.17 -21.27 14.65
C MET A 262 -14.43 -21.81 16.07
N ALA A 263 -14.58 -20.93 17.07
CA ALA A 263 -14.90 -21.36 18.44
C ALA A 263 -16.25 -22.11 18.51
N ASP A 264 -17.24 -21.66 17.74
CA ASP A 264 -18.55 -22.32 17.66
C ASP A 264 -18.46 -23.69 16.98
N LEU A 265 -17.66 -23.83 15.93
CA LEU A 265 -17.36 -25.11 15.30
C LEU A 265 -16.66 -26.07 16.27
N THR A 266 -15.58 -25.62 16.92
CA THR A 266 -14.82 -26.41 17.91
C THR A 266 -15.70 -26.87 19.08
N ARG A 267 -16.65 -26.03 19.52
CA ARG A 267 -17.61 -26.39 20.55
C ARG A 267 -18.50 -27.59 20.13
N ARG A 268 -18.78 -27.73 18.83
CA ARG A 268 -19.57 -28.85 18.29
C ARG A 268 -18.72 -30.10 18.06
N GLU A 269 -17.42 -30.03 17.99
CA GLU A 269 -16.54 -31.21 17.86
C GLU A 269 -16.63 -32.19 19.04
N ARG A 270 -17.09 -31.73 20.19
CA ARG A 270 -17.37 -32.58 21.35
C ARG A 270 -18.60 -33.51 21.17
N LEU A 271 -19.40 -33.34 20.11
CA LEU A 271 -20.51 -34.18 19.79
C LEU A 271 -20.03 -35.40 18.96
N PRO A 272 -20.70 -36.55 19.06
CA PRO A 272 -20.29 -37.75 18.33
C PRO A 272 -20.42 -37.57 16.82
N GLU A 273 -19.50 -38.15 16.08
CA GLU A 273 -19.63 -38.36 14.64
C GLU A 273 -20.29 -39.69 14.38
N VAL A 274 -21.21 -39.70 13.43
CA VAL A 274 -21.99 -40.90 13.07
C VAL A 274 -21.78 -41.14 11.57
N SER A 275 -21.42 -42.37 11.24
CA SER A 275 -21.40 -42.83 9.84
C SER A 275 -22.30 -44.09 9.72
N ALA A 276 -22.92 -44.23 8.56
CA ALA A 276 -23.69 -45.39 8.18
C ALA A 276 -23.12 -46.00 6.91
N GLY A 277 -23.01 -47.32 6.87
CA GLY A 277 -22.47 -48.05 5.74
C GLY A 277 -23.22 -49.31 5.44
N LEU A 278 -23.10 -49.75 4.20
CA LEU A 278 -23.53 -51.05 3.73
C LEU A 278 -22.27 -51.84 3.31
N VAL A 279 -22.15 -53.03 3.86
CA VAL A 279 -21.00 -53.91 3.57
C VAL A 279 -21.56 -55.24 3.07
N ALA A 280 -21.02 -55.74 1.98
CA ALA A 280 -21.34 -57.03 1.44
C ALA A 280 -20.12 -57.99 1.54
N ARG A 281 -20.38 -59.24 1.75
CA ARG A 281 -19.37 -60.30 1.77
C ARG A 281 -19.71 -61.36 0.74
N ASN A 282 -18.72 -61.76 -0.05
CA ASN A 282 -18.85 -62.87 -0.99
C ASN A 282 -17.78 -63.94 -0.65
N TYR A 283 -18.11 -65.19 -0.93
CA TYR A 283 -17.13 -66.27 -0.83
C TYR A 283 -16.03 -66.10 -1.87
N SER A 284 -14.77 -66.19 -1.45
CA SER A 284 -13.61 -66.00 -2.36
C SER A 284 -13.46 -67.12 -3.42
N GLY A 285 -13.95 -68.35 -3.12
CA GLY A 285 -13.85 -69.49 -4.01
C GLY A 285 -14.93 -69.54 -5.09
N THR A 286 -16.19 -69.25 -4.74
CA THR A 286 -17.33 -69.34 -5.67
C THR A 286 -17.79 -67.96 -6.19
N GLY A 287 -17.42 -66.86 -5.51
CA GLY A 287 -17.94 -65.53 -5.81
C GLY A 287 -19.37 -65.28 -5.41
N GLU A 288 -20.04 -66.27 -4.79
CA GLU A 288 -21.43 -66.18 -4.37
C GLU A 288 -21.58 -65.21 -3.21
N PHE A 289 -22.72 -64.52 -3.17
CA PHE A 289 -23.09 -63.64 -2.08
C PHE A 289 -23.30 -64.40 -0.78
N ARG A 290 -22.57 -64.03 0.28
CA ARG A 290 -22.67 -64.65 1.57
C ARG A 290 -23.62 -63.94 2.51
N GLN A 291 -23.39 -62.65 2.71
CA GLN A 291 -24.20 -61.82 3.59
C GLN A 291 -24.00 -60.34 3.32
N GLY A 292 -25.01 -59.54 3.72
CA GLY A 292 -24.94 -58.09 3.78
C GLY A 292 -25.07 -57.60 5.20
N GLU A 293 -24.32 -56.59 5.54
CA GLU A 293 -24.34 -55.97 6.87
C GLU A 293 -24.61 -54.48 6.74
N ILE A 294 -25.45 -53.96 7.66
CA ILE A 294 -25.58 -52.53 7.87
C ILE A 294 -24.64 -52.17 9.03
N VAL A 295 -23.71 -51.27 8.76
CA VAL A 295 -22.72 -50.82 9.74
C VAL A 295 -23.03 -49.41 10.17
N LEU A 296 -23.19 -49.21 11.50
CA LEU A 296 -23.31 -47.88 12.09
C LEU A 296 -22.07 -47.64 12.97
N ARG A 297 -21.31 -46.58 12.68
CA ARG A 297 -20.17 -46.19 13.52
C ARG A 297 -20.46 -44.90 14.20
N VAL A 298 -20.18 -44.83 15.50
CA VAL A 298 -20.36 -43.65 16.34
C VAL A 298 -19.04 -43.37 17.07
N SER A 299 -18.47 -42.18 16.89
CA SER A 299 -17.33 -41.75 17.70
C SER A 299 -17.79 -41.42 19.13
N LEU A 300 -16.89 -41.65 20.10
CA LEU A 300 -17.22 -41.48 21.53
C LEU A 300 -16.32 -40.36 22.13
N PRO A 301 -16.56 -39.06 21.81
CA PRO A 301 -15.71 -37.97 22.23
C PRO A 301 -15.65 -37.76 23.74
N TRP A 302 -16.65 -38.22 24.48
CA TRP A 302 -16.70 -38.08 25.95
C TRP A 302 -15.58 -38.80 26.70
N PHE A 303 -14.94 -39.79 26.10
CA PHE A 303 -13.73 -40.40 26.68
C PHE A 303 -12.51 -39.45 26.70
N ASN A 304 -12.53 -38.44 25.83
CA ASN A 304 -11.46 -37.44 25.72
C ASN A 304 -11.92 -36.02 26.10
N ARG A 305 -12.78 -35.90 27.12
CA ARG A 305 -13.36 -34.60 27.55
C ARG A 305 -12.31 -33.52 27.79
N GLY A 306 -11.14 -33.87 28.33
CA GLY A 306 -10.04 -32.93 28.56
C GLY A 306 -9.52 -32.31 27.28
N LYS A 307 -9.37 -33.10 26.20
CA LYS A 307 -8.95 -32.62 24.86
C LYS A 307 -9.95 -31.60 24.31
N TYR A 308 -11.22 -31.99 24.22
CA TYR A 308 -12.24 -31.12 23.64
C TYR A 308 -12.53 -29.88 24.49
N GLY A 309 -12.49 -30.00 25.83
CA GLY A 309 -12.63 -28.86 26.72
C GLY A 309 -11.45 -27.88 26.60
N SER A 310 -10.25 -28.39 26.41
CA SER A 310 -9.06 -27.54 26.18
C SER A 310 -9.07 -26.86 24.80
N ALA A 311 -9.51 -27.58 23.76
CA ALA A 311 -9.68 -27.02 22.42
C ALA A 311 -10.72 -25.88 22.41
N THR A 312 -11.87 -26.09 23.04
CA THR A 312 -12.92 -25.07 23.17
C THR A 312 -12.39 -23.82 23.90
N ARG A 313 -11.74 -23.99 25.07
CA ARG A 313 -11.16 -22.86 25.81
C ARG A 313 -10.10 -22.11 25.02
N ARG A 314 -9.28 -22.85 24.24
CA ARG A 314 -8.27 -22.23 23.36
C ARG A 314 -8.93 -21.31 22.34
N ASP A 315 -9.95 -21.77 21.64
CA ASP A 315 -10.55 -21.02 20.54
C ASP A 315 -11.49 -19.91 21.03
N GLU A 316 -12.15 -20.10 22.19
CA GLU A 316 -12.84 -19.01 22.88
C GLU A 316 -11.88 -17.91 23.35
N ALA A 317 -10.69 -18.27 23.86
CA ALA A 317 -9.68 -17.31 24.24
C ALA A 317 -9.10 -16.56 23.02
N ARG A 318 -8.91 -17.24 21.86
CA ARG A 318 -8.50 -16.62 20.60
C ARG A 318 -9.53 -15.63 20.07
N ALA A 319 -10.82 -16.00 20.10
CA ALA A 319 -11.89 -15.10 19.71
C ALA A 319 -11.92 -13.85 20.60
N LYS A 320 -11.77 -14.04 21.92
CA LYS A 320 -11.73 -12.93 22.87
C LYS A 320 -10.51 -12.04 22.69
N ALA A 321 -9.34 -12.61 22.38
CA ALA A 321 -8.13 -11.85 22.07
C ALA A 321 -8.34 -10.99 20.82
N ALA A 322 -8.84 -11.56 19.71
CA ALA A 322 -9.12 -10.81 18.49
C ALA A 322 -10.12 -9.65 18.67
N GLU A 323 -11.13 -9.84 19.55
CA GLU A 323 -12.05 -8.76 19.92
C GLU A 323 -11.36 -7.62 20.65
N LEU A 324 -10.49 -7.95 21.61
CA LEU A 324 -9.74 -6.97 22.40
C LEU A 324 -8.71 -6.25 21.54
N ASP A 325 -8.03 -6.96 20.64
CA ASP A 325 -7.10 -6.36 19.68
C ASP A 325 -7.80 -5.32 18.79
N ALA A 326 -9.02 -5.60 18.33
CA ALA A 326 -9.81 -4.63 17.55
C ALA A 326 -10.26 -3.42 18.40
N VAL A 327 -10.53 -3.59 19.69
CA VAL A 327 -10.87 -2.49 20.61
C VAL A 327 -9.65 -1.63 20.90
N ASP A 328 -8.49 -2.24 21.12
CA ASP A 328 -7.23 -1.55 21.36
C ASP A 328 -6.83 -0.73 20.15
N TYR A 329 -6.83 -1.34 18.96
CA TYR A 329 -6.56 -0.64 17.71
C TYR A 329 -7.52 0.53 17.45
N ALA A 330 -8.79 0.39 17.81
CA ALA A 330 -9.75 1.50 17.70
C ALA A 330 -9.39 2.68 18.63
N ALA A 331 -8.74 2.43 19.77
CA ALA A 331 -8.24 3.49 20.64
C ALA A 331 -6.96 4.14 20.04
N GLU A 332 -6.02 3.33 19.55
CA GLU A 332 -4.83 3.79 18.83
C GLU A 332 -5.21 4.67 17.62
N LEU A 333 -6.18 4.23 16.82
CA LEU A 333 -6.67 4.99 15.66
C LEU A 333 -7.22 6.38 16.05
N ARG A 334 -7.88 6.49 17.19
CA ARG A 334 -8.36 7.80 17.68
C ARG A 334 -7.21 8.74 18.04
N GLU A 335 -6.17 8.21 18.66
CA GLU A 335 -4.94 8.97 18.97
C GLU A 335 -4.23 9.39 17.67
N GLU A 336 -4.11 8.48 16.71
CA GLU A 336 -3.46 8.73 15.42
C GLU A 336 -4.19 9.82 14.63
N VAL A 337 -5.53 9.76 14.50
CA VAL A 337 -6.33 10.78 13.83
C VAL A 337 -6.15 12.15 14.49
N HIS A 338 -6.16 12.22 15.83
CA HIS A 338 -5.88 13.48 16.52
C HIS A 338 -4.46 13.97 16.23
N GLY A 339 -3.46 13.10 16.34
CA GLY A 339 -2.07 13.44 16.06
C GLY A 339 -1.86 13.95 14.63
N LEU A 340 -2.48 13.32 13.65
CA LEU A 340 -2.41 13.74 12.24
C LEU A 340 -3.03 15.13 12.03
N THR A 341 -4.20 15.43 12.61
CA THR A 341 -4.81 16.76 12.47
C THR A 341 -3.92 17.86 13.04
N VAL A 342 -3.26 17.61 14.18
CA VAL A 342 -2.29 18.56 14.78
C VAL A 342 -1.07 18.76 13.88
N LYS A 343 -0.49 17.67 13.35
CA LYS A 343 0.67 17.71 12.45
C LYS A 343 0.35 18.41 11.13
N ILE A 344 -0.81 18.14 10.52
CA ILE A 344 -1.29 18.81 9.29
C ILE A 344 -1.40 20.33 9.53
N ALA A 345 -2.00 20.74 10.65
CA ALA A 345 -2.12 22.16 11.00
C ALA A 345 -0.75 22.82 11.26
N ALA A 346 0.19 22.11 11.86
CA ALA A 346 1.55 22.59 12.08
C ALA A 346 2.31 22.78 10.75
N ALA A 347 2.31 21.77 9.88
CA ALA A 347 2.95 21.84 8.57
C ALA A 347 2.37 22.95 7.70
N ARG A 348 1.05 23.16 7.75
CA ARG A 348 0.40 24.28 7.08
C ARG A 348 0.89 25.63 7.57
N ARG A 349 0.92 25.84 8.90
CA ARG A 349 1.41 27.11 9.47
C ARG A 349 2.86 27.37 9.06
N GLU A 350 3.70 26.35 9.11
CA GLU A 350 5.08 26.44 8.67
C GLU A 350 5.18 26.84 7.19
N ALA A 351 4.46 26.14 6.29
CA ALA A 351 4.45 26.46 4.87
C ALA A 351 4.02 27.91 4.58
N LEU A 352 3.00 28.40 5.29
CA LEU A 352 2.51 29.78 5.15
C LEU A 352 3.52 30.80 5.64
N VAL A 353 4.13 30.60 6.80
CA VAL A 353 5.15 31.52 7.34
C VAL A 353 6.36 31.60 6.40
N TYR A 354 6.82 30.47 5.85
CA TYR A 354 7.90 30.49 4.86
C TYR A 354 7.50 31.23 3.60
N ARG A 355 6.31 30.94 3.05
CA ARG A 355 5.83 31.54 1.80
C ARG A 355 5.58 33.05 1.93
N ASP A 356 4.89 33.47 3.00
CA ASP A 356 4.34 34.81 3.12
C ASP A 356 5.28 35.79 3.83
N GLU A 357 6.22 35.30 4.65
CA GLU A 357 7.09 36.14 5.46
C GLU A 357 8.59 35.90 5.21
N ILE A 358 9.06 34.63 5.37
CA ILE A 358 10.51 34.37 5.40
C ILE A 358 11.12 34.50 4.03
N ILE A 359 10.51 33.94 2.98
CA ILE A 359 11.04 34.01 1.60
C ILE A 359 11.11 35.47 1.14
N PRO A 360 10.06 36.34 1.23
CA PRO A 360 10.16 37.73 0.81
C PRO A 360 11.21 38.54 1.58
N ARG A 361 11.32 38.30 2.89
CA ARG A 361 12.36 38.94 3.71
C ARG A 361 13.76 38.49 3.31
N SER A 362 13.95 37.22 3.01
CA SER A 362 15.24 36.67 2.55
C SER A 362 15.63 37.19 1.17
N GLU A 363 14.67 37.35 0.27
CA GLU A 363 14.90 38.00 -1.03
C GLU A 363 15.39 39.44 -0.88
N THR A 364 14.71 40.23 -0.03
CA THR A 364 15.14 41.58 0.31
C THR A 364 16.53 41.61 0.96
N ALA A 365 16.84 40.63 1.83
CA ALA A 365 18.16 40.52 2.44
C ALA A 365 19.27 40.24 1.44
N VAL A 366 19.04 39.37 0.44
CA VAL A 366 19.99 39.09 -0.66
C VAL A 366 20.26 40.36 -1.47
N GLU A 367 19.19 41.06 -1.85
CA GLU A 367 19.33 42.32 -2.63
C GLU A 367 20.09 43.39 -1.84
N SER A 368 19.77 43.56 -0.56
CA SER A 368 20.45 44.55 0.31
C SER A 368 21.93 44.19 0.54
N ALA A 369 22.24 42.92 0.84
CA ALA A 369 23.62 42.46 1.02
C ALA A 369 24.44 42.62 -0.25
N ARG A 370 23.85 42.32 -1.42
CA ARG A 370 24.49 42.52 -2.72
C ARG A 370 24.79 43.99 -3.00
N ALA A 371 23.81 44.89 -2.81
CA ALA A 371 24.00 46.30 -3.01
C ALA A 371 25.03 46.91 -2.05
N ALA A 372 25.05 46.49 -0.78
CA ALA A 372 26.08 46.86 0.19
C ALA A 372 27.49 46.41 -0.23
N TRP A 373 27.64 45.18 -0.69
CA TRP A 373 28.89 44.63 -1.19
C TRP A 373 29.36 45.36 -2.48
N GLU A 374 28.48 45.56 -3.45
CA GLU A 374 28.79 46.27 -4.70
C GLU A 374 29.27 47.71 -4.46
N SER A 375 28.74 48.38 -3.44
CA SER A 375 29.12 49.72 -3.02
C SER A 375 30.35 49.76 -2.07
N GLY A 376 30.96 48.64 -1.75
CA GLY A 376 32.11 48.54 -0.83
C GLY A 376 31.78 48.72 0.66
N ARG A 377 30.50 48.73 1.06
CA ARG A 377 30.05 48.95 2.44
C ARG A 377 29.71 47.64 3.16
N GLY A 378 29.63 46.52 2.43
CA GLY A 378 29.28 45.18 2.98
C GLY A 378 30.38 44.17 2.63
N MET A 379 30.36 43.01 3.30
CA MET A 379 31.25 41.91 3.06
C MET A 379 30.66 40.92 2.06
N PHE A 380 31.48 40.32 1.21
CA PHE A 380 31.07 39.27 0.29
C PHE A 380 30.43 38.09 0.99
N ARG A 381 30.93 37.73 2.19
CA ARG A 381 30.37 36.66 3.02
C ARG A 381 28.88 36.86 3.33
N ASP A 382 28.44 38.13 3.56
CA ASP A 382 27.05 38.44 3.90
C ASP A 382 26.13 38.16 2.70
N VAL A 383 26.61 38.36 1.48
CA VAL A 383 25.89 38.01 0.24
C VAL A 383 25.66 36.50 0.14
N LEU A 384 26.71 35.71 0.40
CA LEU A 384 26.62 34.25 0.38
C LEU A 384 25.69 33.71 1.47
N GLU A 385 25.78 34.31 2.67
CA GLU A 385 24.92 33.89 3.80
C GLU A 385 23.44 34.22 3.55
N ALA A 386 23.15 35.43 3.05
CA ALA A 386 21.80 35.79 2.66
C ALA A 386 21.22 34.88 1.56
N GLN A 387 22.03 34.54 0.55
CA GLN A 387 21.64 33.62 -0.50
C GLN A 387 21.35 32.22 0.05
N ARG A 388 22.17 31.67 0.95
CA ARG A 388 21.93 30.39 1.61
C ARG A 388 20.60 30.41 2.39
N MET A 389 20.35 31.49 3.16
CA MET A 389 19.10 31.65 3.89
C MET A 389 17.87 31.62 2.95
N LEU A 390 17.96 32.28 1.79
CA LEU A 390 16.89 32.27 0.79
C LEU A 390 16.64 30.86 0.22
N ILE A 391 17.71 30.15 -0.15
CA ILE A 391 17.60 28.78 -0.67
C ILE A 391 17.01 27.85 0.38
N ASP A 392 17.50 27.92 1.62
CA ASP A 392 16.98 27.11 2.72
C ASP A 392 15.49 27.42 2.98
N ALA A 393 15.10 28.69 2.96
CA ALA A 393 13.70 29.10 3.13
C ALA A 393 12.78 28.51 2.03
N ARG A 394 13.22 28.55 0.77
CA ARG A 394 12.48 27.98 -0.37
C ARG A 394 12.34 26.46 -0.24
N LEU A 395 13.40 25.76 0.17
CA LEU A 395 13.38 24.32 0.40
C LEU A 395 12.52 23.92 1.61
N MET A 396 12.58 24.70 2.70
CA MET A 396 11.74 24.44 3.88
C MET A 396 10.26 24.64 3.59
N SER A 397 9.90 25.67 2.81
CA SER A 397 8.53 25.87 2.32
C SER A 397 8.04 24.64 1.53
N ALA A 398 8.83 24.15 0.58
CA ALA A 398 8.48 22.98 -0.21
C ALA A 398 8.36 21.70 0.65
N ARG A 399 9.26 21.51 1.61
CA ARG A 399 9.21 20.39 2.56
C ARG A 399 7.96 20.44 3.43
N ALA A 400 7.59 21.60 3.92
CA ALA A 400 6.39 21.79 4.74
C ALA A 400 5.11 21.45 3.95
N VAL A 401 5.04 21.85 2.67
CA VAL A 401 3.92 21.49 1.78
C VAL A 401 3.89 19.98 1.54
N ALA A 402 5.02 19.37 1.18
CA ALA A 402 5.07 17.93 0.96
C ALA A 402 4.65 17.15 2.22
N ALA A 403 5.18 17.52 3.38
CA ALA A 403 4.83 16.91 4.67
C ALA A 403 3.34 17.07 4.98
N GLN A 404 2.73 18.21 4.67
CA GLN A 404 1.28 18.42 4.84
C GLN A 404 0.49 17.39 4.02
N TYR A 405 0.84 17.18 2.74
CA TYR A 405 0.14 16.25 1.87
C TYR A 405 0.42 14.78 2.21
N GLU A 406 1.62 14.44 2.69
CA GLU A 406 1.90 13.11 3.24
C GLU A 406 0.96 12.78 4.41
N MET A 407 0.86 13.68 5.39
CA MET A 407 -0.02 13.51 6.56
C MET A 407 -1.52 13.52 6.19
N LEU A 408 -1.92 14.31 5.19
CA LEU A 408 -3.28 14.29 4.65
C LEU A 408 -3.60 12.94 4.00
N SER A 409 -2.63 12.33 3.31
CA SER A 409 -2.80 11.01 2.71
C SER A 409 -2.96 9.93 3.79
N ASP A 410 -2.20 10.01 4.88
CA ASP A 410 -2.34 9.12 6.03
C ASP A 410 -3.72 9.30 6.70
N LEU A 411 -4.20 10.54 6.84
CA LEU A 411 -5.52 10.81 7.40
C LEU A 411 -6.65 10.27 6.51
N VAL A 412 -6.50 10.33 5.18
CA VAL A 412 -7.43 9.70 4.22
C VAL A 412 -7.52 8.19 4.47
N LEU A 413 -6.38 7.52 4.71
CA LEU A 413 -6.36 6.09 5.07
C LEU A 413 -7.07 5.83 6.39
N CYS A 414 -6.73 6.57 7.45
CA CYS A 414 -7.35 6.44 8.77
C CYS A 414 -8.87 6.65 8.74
N CYS A 415 -9.36 7.45 7.80
CA CYS A 415 -10.79 7.67 7.59
C CYS A 415 -11.43 6.67 6.61
N GLY A 416 -10.64 5.78 5.98
CA GLY A 416 -11.14 4.85 4.95
C GLY A 416 -11.73 5.57 3.74
N LEU A 417 -11.25 6.79 3.46
CA LEU A 417 -11.72 7.61 2.35
C LEU A 417 -11.02 7.23 1.03
N GLY A 418 -11.71 7.52 -0.06
CA GLY A 418 -11.17 7.29 -1.39
C GLY A 418 -10.04 8.24 -1.77
N ASP A 419 -10.08 9.50 -1.36
CA ASP A 419 -9.10 10.54 -1.74
C ASP A 419 -9.20 11.79 -0.85
N LEU A 420 -8.33 12.76 -1.14
CA LEU A 420 -8.32 14.06 -0.47
C LEU A 420 -9.58 14.91 -0.77
N GLU A 421 -10.22 14.69 -1.90
CA GLU A 421 -11.46 15.37 -2.25
C GLU A 421 -12.62 14.88 -1.39
N ALA A 422 -12.70 13.57 -1.18
CA ALA A 422 -13.67 12.98 -0.25
C ALA A 422 -13.46 13.51 1.19
N LEU A 423 -12.22 13.77 1.61
CA LEU A 423 -11.93 14.39 2.91
C LEU A 423 -12.47 15.83 2.97
N LYS A 424 -12.29 16.63 1.93
CA LYS A 424 -12.85 18.00 1.84
C LYS A 424 -14.38 17.97 1.89
N MET A 425 -15.02 17.09 1.10
CA MET A 425 -16.47 16.93 1.10
C MET A 425 -17.01 16.52 2.48
N LEU A 426 -16.27 15.66 3.19
CA LEU A 426 -16.62 15.26 4.57
C LEU A 426 -16.55 16.46 5.51
N GLU A 427 -15.49 17.29 5.44
CA GLU A 427 -15.35 18.48 6.24
C GLU A 427 -16.46 19.51 5.96
N ASP A 428 -16.81 19.72 4.70
CA ASP A 428 -17.84 20.67 4.31
C ASP A 428 -19.23 20.22 4.79
N LYS A 429 -19.51 18.91 4.74
CA LYS A 429 -20.73 18.34 5.36
C LYS A 429 -20.73 18.53 6.89
N LEU A 430 -19.59 18.31 7.55
CA LEU A 430 -19.46 18.49 8.99
C LEU A 430 -19.56 19.97 9.42
N LYS A 431 -19.21 20.92 8.55
CA LYS A 431 -19.42 22.37 8.76
C LYS A 431 -20.88 22.76 8.56
N ALA A 432 -21.60 22.10 7.62
CA ALA A 432 -22.99 22.37 7.29
C ALA A 432 -23.99 21.81 8.33
N GLU A 433 -23.57 20.82 9.14
CA GLU A 433 -24.34 20.26 10.27
C GLU A 433 -23.77 20.78 11.61
N PRO A 434 -23.99 22.06 12.00
CA PRO A 434 -23.55 22.56 13.29
C PRO A 434 -24.53 22.09 14.35
N GLY A 435 -24.22 20.96 15.01
CA GLY A 435 -24.69 20.74 16.38
C GLY A 435 -26.08 20.18 16.56
N GLU A 436 -26.21 18.85 16.46
CA GLU A 436 -27.05 18.10 17.37
C GLU A 436 -26.20 17.19 18.26
N THR A 437 -25.47 17.80 19.17
CA THR A 437 -24.98 17.12 20.38
C THR A 437 -25.63 17.81 21.57
N LYS A 438 -26.82 17.36 21.94
CA LYS A 438 -27.24 17.48 23.34
C LYS A 438 -26.54 16.38 24.15
N PRO A 439 -26.12 16.71 25.39
CA PRO A 439 -25.30 15.90 26.27
C PRO A 439 -25.94 14.59 26.72
#